data_dbed2d1cc25163a4ac97ddc896cce1ca
#
_entry.id   dbed2d1cc25163a4ac97ddc896cce1ca
#
_cell.length_a   1.000
_cell.length_b   1.000
_cell.length_c   1.000
_cell.angle_alpha   90.00
_cell.angle_beta   90.00
_cell.angle_gamma   90.00
#
_symmetry.space_group_name_H-M   'P 1'
#
loop_
_entity.id
_entity.type
_entity.pdbx_description
1 polymer ?
#
loop_
_entity_poly.entity_id
_entity_poly.type
_entity_poly.pdbx_seq_one_letter_code
_entity_poly.pdbx_strand_id
1 'polypeptide(L)'
;LLRKDFYSYTRYCSEYSAPKDNQAKVYQRRFYNEDGSTAYDMIVGDNNQDIYRFPDQVLYGKQEFLRYFFKRLALTKDDVVILDRETGIGQLVFEEAQAARLGVVVHAEHFSVNQTDDNYILWNNYYEYQFTNADKVDFFIVATDRQKEILQEQFRRYTNHDPKIYTIPVGSLPELVGQDKPRKPFSMITASRLAQEKHIDWLVRAVIEVHKTLPDITFDIYGSGSMDAKLREIIVEAQAGDYIRLMGHADLTDIYSQYEVYLTASTSEGFGLTLMEAVGSGLPMIGFDVPYGNQTFIKDGANGYLLPVAENHVVDVITKSYKDAIVRLYEEGNIEAMRQKSYDLAKGFLTSQVKAAWKQLLEEVRS
;
A
#
# COMPACT_ATOMS: atom_id res chain seq x y z
N LEU A 1 2.95 -35.64 5.69
CA LEU A 1 2.21 -35.66 4.45
C LEU A 1 3.19 -35.78 3.29
N LEU A 2 3.02 -36.83 2.45
CA LEU A 2 3.94 -37.08 1.33
C LEU A 2 3.46 -36.53 0.01
N ARG A 3 2.16 -36.24 -0.10
CA ARG A 3 1.57 -35.69 -1.32
C ARG A 3 0.41 -34.76 -0.98
N LYS A 4 0.28 -33.66 -1.75
CA LYS A 4 -0.88 -32.77 -1.82
C LYS A 4 -1.32 -32.65 -3.26
N ASP A 5 -2.62 -32.73 -3.51
CA ASP A 5 -3.21 -32.45 -4.81
C ASP A 5 -4.02 -31.15 -4.74
N PHE A 6 -3.85 -30.32 -5.76
CA PHE A 6 -4.50 -29.02 -5.88
C PHE A 6 -5.47 -29.04 -7.06
N TYR A 7 -6.68 -28.57 -6.81
CA TYR A 7 -7.78 -28.57 -7.75
C TYR A 7 -8.34 -27.16 -7.92
N SER A 8 -8.77 -26.84 -9.17
CA SER A 8 -9.78 -25.85 -9.43
C SER A 8 -11.07 -26.62 -9.82
N TYR A 9 -11.46 -26.64 -11.09
CA TYR A 9 -12.48 -27.58 -11.60
C TYR A 9 -11.83 -28.94 -12.00
N THR A 10 -10.54 -28.97 -12.31
CA THR A 10 -9.74 -30.18 -12.49
C THR A 10 -8.49 -30.13 -11.60
N ARG A 11 -7.79 -31.25 -11.49
CA ARG A 11 -6.49 -31.27 -10.80
C ARG A 11 -5.45 -30.60 -11.68
N TYR A 12 -4.86 -29.51 -11.21
CA TYR A 12 -3.83 -28.77 -11.94
C TYR A 12 -2.42 -28.94 -11.41
N CYS A 13 -2.27 -29.36 -10.14
CA CYS A 13 -0.94 -29.58 -9.55
C CYS A 13 -0.96 -30.70 -8.51
N SER A 14 0.12 -31.48 -8.45
CA SER A 14 0.46 -32.35 -7.31
C SER A 14 1.82 -31.97 -6.76
N GLU A 15 1.90 -31.81 -5.44
CA GLU A 15 3.13 -31.54 -4.71
C GLU A 15 3.57 -32.81 -3.98
N TYR A 16 4.84 -33.19 -4.14
CA TYR A 16 5.45 -34.36 -3.50
C TYR A 16 6.50 -33.90 -2.50
N SER A 17 6.45 -34.49 -1.29
CA SER A 17 7.38 -34.20 -0.20
C SER A 17 8.09 -35.43 0.27
N ALA A 18 9.35 -35.28 0.68
CA ALA A 18 10.15 -36.28 1.36
C ALA A 18 10.55 -35.79 2.76
N PRO A 19 10.77 -36.71 3.73
CA PRO A 19 11.30 -36.33 5.03
C PRO A 19 12.71 -35.76 4.90
N LYS A 20 12.94 -34.58 5.41
CA LYS A 20 14.27 -33.96 5.57
C LYS A 20 14.24 -33.10 6.85
N ASP A 21 15.19 -33.36 7.76
CA ASP A 21 15.35 -32.62 9.03
C ASP A 21 14.05 -32.58 9.88
N ASN A 22 13.40 -33.76 10.03
CA ASN A 22 12.10 -33.92 10.71
C ASN A 22 10.92 -33.07 10.12
N GLN A 23 11.07 -32.58 8.90
CA GLN A 23 10.03 -31.84 8.18
C GLN A 23 9.73 -32.50 6.83
N ALA A 24 8.48 -32.34 6.36
CA ALA A 24 8.11 -32.73 5.00
C ALA A 24 8.58 -31.66 4.02
N LYS A 25 9.73 -31.88 3.37
CA LYS A 25 10.28 -30.94 2.38
C LYS A 25 9.81 -31.31 0.98
N VAL A 26 9.23 -30.34 0.28
CA VAL A 26 8.81 -30.50 -1.12
C VAL A 26 10.04 -30.66 -2.00
N TYR A 27 10.05 -31.69 -2.85
CA TYR A 27 11.12 -31.92 -3.81
C TYR A 27 10.66 -31.91 -5.27
N GLN A 28 9.34 -32.05 -5.51
CA GLN A 28 8.77 -32.05 -6.85
C GLN A 28 7.33 -31.50 -6.83
N ARG A 29 6.99 -30.72 -7.87
CA ARG A 29 5.62 -30.39 -8.24
C ARG A 29 5.35 -30.86 -9.66
N ARG A 30 4.21 -31.56 -9.88
CA ARG A 30 3.75 -31.98 -11.19
C ARG A 30 2.54 -31.15 -11.58
N PHE A 31 2.62 -30.51 -12.72
CA PHE A 31 1.53 -29.72 -13.28
C PHE A 31 0.84 -30.51 -14.38
N TYR A 32 -0.47 -30.37 -14.49
CA TYR A 32 -1.31 -31.12 -15.39
C TYR A 32 -2.05 -30.20 -16.36
N ASN A 33 -2.29 -30.72 -17.57
CA ASN A 33 -3.24 -30.19 -18.52
C ASN A 33 -4.68 -30.53 -18.07
N GLU A 34 -5.68 -29.91 -18.69
CA GLU A 34 -7.10 -30.14 -18.37
C GLU A 34 -7.54 -31.58 -18.62
N ASP A 35 -6.92 -32.27 -19.58
CA ASP A 35 -7.16 -33.69 -19.91
C ASP A 35 -6.50 -34.67 -18.91
N GLY A 36 -5.78 -34.14 -17.92
CA GLY A 36 -5.07 -34.91 -16.89
C GLY A 36 -3.68 -35.40 -17.30
N SER A 37 -3.23 -35.13 -18.52
CA SER A 37 -1.85 -35.41 -18.95
C SER A 37 -0.86 -34.49 -18.21
N THR A 38 0.40 -34.92 -18.11
CA THR A 38 1.44 -34.10 -17.48
C THR A 38 1.85 -32.95 -18.39
N ALA A 39 1.67 -31.72 -17.93
CA ALA A 39 2.16 -30.52 -18.62
C ALA A 39 3.68 -30.39 -18.43
N TYR A 40 4.14 -30.38 -17.19
CA TYR A 40 5.57 -30.39 -16.83
C TYR A 40 5.77 -30.78 -15.37
N ASP A 41 6.99 -31.20 -15.04
CA ASP A 41 7.48 -31.40 -13.68
C ASP A 41 8.42 -30.25 -13.28
N MET A 42 8.21 -29.69 -12.10
CA MET A 42 9.14 -28.79 -11.43
C MET A 42 9.88 -29.57 -10.33
N ILE A 43 11.16 -29.75 -10.50
CA ILE A 43 12.04 -30.31 -9.47
C ILE A 43 12.55 -29.16 -8.62
N VAL A 44 12.18 -29.16 -7.34
CA VAL A 44 12.54 -28.09 -6.41
C VAL A 44 14.01 -28.23 -6.01
N GLY A 45 14.79 -27.25 -6.38
CA GLY A 45 16.21 -27.14 -6.04
C GLY A 45 16.47 -26.32 -4.78
N ASP A 46 17.69 -26.38 -4.28
CA ASP A 46 18.14 -25.44 -3.24
C ASP A 46 18.44 -24.07 -3.89
N ASN A 47 18.26 -22.98 -3.13
CA ASN A 47 18.56 -21.58 -3.58
C ASN A 47 17.88 -21.15 -4.89
N ASN A 48 16.61 -21.55 -5.10
CA ASN A 48 15.83 -21.22 -6.30
C ASN A 48 16.42 -21.79 -7.61
N GLN A 49 17.23 -22.84 -7.55
CA GLN A 49 17.74 -23.56 -8.72
C GLN A 49 16.78 -24.68 -9.13
N ASP A 50 15.52 -24.32 -9.33
CA ASP A 50 14.49 -25.27 -9.78
C ASP A 50 14.76 -25.73 -11.22
N ILE A 51 14.37 -26.98 -11.53
CA ILE A 51 14.45 -27.53 -12.88
C ILE A 51 13.02 -27.78 -13.38
N TYR A 52 12.68 -27.25 -14.53
CA TYR A 52 11.38 -27.43 -15.16
C TYR A 52 11.51 -28.40 -16.35
N ARG A 53 10.93 -29.57 -16.21
CA ARG A 53 10.99 -30.64 -17.20
C ARG A 53 9.69 -30.74 -17.97
N PHE A 54 9.70 -30.27 -19.20
CA PHE A 54 8.61 -30.44 -20.18
C PHE A 54 8.81 -31.75 -20.97
N PRO A 55 7.81 -32.22 -21.72
CA PRO A 55 7.96 -33.40 -22.58
C PRO A 55 9.05 -33.28 -23.63
N ASP A 56 9.30 -32.05 -24.12
CA ASP A 56 10.19 -31.75 -25.25
C ASP A 56 11.48 -30.99 -24.86
N GLN A 57 11.56 -30.50 -23.62
CA GLN A 57 12.70 -29.69 -23.18
C GLN A 57 12.87 -29.66 -21.65
N VAL A 58 14.03 -29.20 -21.20
CA VAL A 58 14.34 -28.94 -19.80
C VAL A 58 14.82 -27.49 -19.66
N LEU A 59 14.26 -26.76 -18.69
CA LEU A 59 14.63 -25.39 -18.39
C LEU A 59 15.24 -25.31 -16.97
N TYR A 60 16.28 -24.53 -16.83
CA TYR A 60 17.04 -24.39 -15.60
C TYR A 60 16.80 -23.04 -14.95
N GLY A 61 16.23 -23.08 -13.75
CA GLY A 61 15.92 -21.88 -12.96
C GLY A 61 14.68 -21.13 -13.42
N LYS A 62 14.22 -20.25 -12.53
CA LYS A 62 13.01 -19.46 -12.71
C LYS A 62 13.08 -18.53 -13.94
N GLN A 63 14.27 -18.00 -14.23
CA GLN A 63 14.44 -17.04 -15.33
C GLN A 63 14.19 -17.68 -16.71
N GLU A 64 14.75 -18.87 -16.98
CA GLU A 64 14.50 -19.58 -18.24
C GLU A 64 13.04 -19.99 -18.38
N PHE A 65 12.41 -20.44 -17.27
CA PHE A 65 10.99 -20.78 -17.28
C PHE A 65 10.11 -19.57 -17.59
N LEU A 66 10.36 -18.41 -16.96
CA LEU A 66 9.62 -17.18 -17.24
C LEU A 66 9.83 -16.70 -18.68
N ARG A 67 11.06 -16.76 -19.20
CA ARG A 67 11.38 -16.42 -20.58
C ARG A 67 10.60 -17.31 -21.58
N TYR A 68 10.58 -18.60 -21.32
CA TYR A 68 9.76 -19.56 -22.08
C TYR A 68 8.27 -19.19 -22.03
N PHE A 69 7.76 -18.87 -20.85
CA PHE A 69 6.37 -18.46 -20.68
C PHE A 69 6.03 -17.21 -21.49
N PHE A 70 6.85 -16.14 -21.39
CA PHE A 70 6.63 -14.92 -22.16
C PHE A 70 6.65 -15.16 -23.67
N LYS A 71 7.60 -15.98 -24.18
CA LYS A 71 7.62 -16.35 -25.58
C LYS A 71 6.36 -17.09 -26.04
N ARG A 72 5.77 -17.91 -25.16
CA ARG A 72 4.52 -18.62 -25.45
C ARG A 72 3.28 -17.75 -25.42
N LEU A 73 3.31 -16.60 -24.76
CA LEU A 73 2.21 -15.63 -24.80
C LEU A 73 2.04 -15.03 -26.20
N ALA A 74 3.08 -15.06 -27.05
CA ALA A 74 3.05 -14.50 -28.41
C ALA A 74 2.49 -13.07 -28.44
N LEU A 75 2.97 -12.23 -27.51
CA LEU A 75 2.50 -10.85 -27.32
C LEU A 75 2.62 -10.05 -28.62
N THR A 76 1.66 -9.15 -28.82
CA THR A 76 1.54 -8.28 -29.99
C THR A 76 1.37 -6.83 -29.55
N LYS A 77 1.39 -5.89 -30.48
CA LYS A 77 1.14 -4.46 -30.23
C LYS A 77 -0.27 -4.16 -29.66
N ASP A 78 -1.20 -5.12 -29.76
CA ASP A 78 -2.57 -4.97 -29.26
C ASP A 78 -2.69 -5.41 -27.79
N ASP A 79 -1.61 -6.01 -27.26
CA ASP A 79 -1.52 -6.43 -25.87
C ASP A 79 -0.95 -5.31 -24.98
N VAL A 80 -1.38 -5.30 -23.71
CA VAL A 80 -0.86 -4.41 -22.68
C VAL A 80 -0.33 -5.26 -21.53
N VAL A 81 0.97 -5.13 -21.26
CA VAL A 81 1.62 -5.76 -20.13
C VAL A 81 1.80 -4.73 -19.03
N ILE A 82 1.28 -5.01 -17.82
CA ILE A 82 1.42 -4.13 -16.66
C ILE A 82 2.30 -4.81 -15.63
N LEU A 83 3.47 -4.22 -15.39
CA LEU A 83 4.39 -4.64 -14.35
C LEU A 83 3.96 -4.01 -13.03
N ASP A 84 3.17 -4.76 -12.23
CA ASP A 84 2.63 -4.30 -10.96
C ASP A 84 3.70 -4.32 -9.84
N ARG A 85 4.54 -5.38 -9.83
CA ARG A 85 5.72 -5.49 -8.96
C ARG A 85 6.86 -6.15 -9.72
N GLU A 86 8.05 -5.54 -9.66
CA GLU A 86 9.18 -5.98 -10.45
C GLU A 86 10.00 -7.10 -9.82
N THR A 87 9.88 -7.35 -8.52
CA THR A 87 10.82 -8.18 -7.74
C THR A 87 11.13 -9.53 -8.42
N GLY A 88 12.34 -9.61 -9.00
CA GLY A 88 12.87 -10.79 -9.64
C GLY A 88 12.34 -11.11 -11.05
N ILE A 89 11.53 -10.23 -11.64
CA ILE A 89 10.99 -10.41 -13.01
C ILE A 89 11.12 -9.17 -13.89
N GLY A 90 11.42 -7.99 -13.31
CA GLY A 90 11.41 -6.71 -14.02
C GLY A 90 12.24 -6.72 -15.29
N GLN A 91 13.53 -7.03 -15.20
CA GLN A 91 14.42 -7.07 -16.38
C GLN A 91 13.89 -8.01 -17.46
N LEU A 92 13.40 -9.18 -17.09
CA LEU A 92 12.89 -10.16 -18.05
C LEU A 92 11.64 -9.63 -18.78
N VAL A 93 10.73 -8.96 -18.06
CA VAL A 93 9.55 -8.34 -18.67
C VAL A 93 9.97 -7.28 -19.69
N PHE A 94 10.94 -6.44 -19.36
CA PHE A 94 11.48 -5.43 -20.28
C PHE A 94 12.14 -6.04 -21.52
N GLU A 95 12.73 -7.23 -21.42
CA GLU A 95 13.36 -7.93 -22.53
C GLU A 95 12.34 -8.64 -23.43
N GLU A 96 11.32 -9.28 -22.85
CA GLU A 96 10.42 -10.20 -23.57
C GLU A 96 9.05 -9.59 -23.92
N ALA A 97 8.67 -8.44 -23.31
CA ALA A 97 7.37 -7.81 -23.57
C ALA A 97 7.42 -6.68 -24.63
N GLN A 98 8.54 -6.48 -25.32
CA GLN A 98 8.76 -5.36 -26.26
C GLN A 98 7.75 -5.29 -27.43
N ALA A 99 7.08 -6.39 -27.76
CA ALA A 99 6.03 -6.39 -28.78
C ALA A 99 4.71 -5.80 -28.28
N ALA A 100 4.50 -5.74 -26.96
CA ALA A 100 3.31 -5.21 -26.32
C ALA A 100 3.54 -3.79 -25.80
N ARG A 101 2.45 -3.12 -25.38
CA ARG A 101 2.55 -1.88 -24.59
C ARG A 101 2.95 -2.21 -23.16
N LEU A 102 4.00 -1.59 -22.66
CA LEU A 102 4.50 -1.83 -21.29
C LEU A 102 4.12 -0.68 -20.35
N GLY A 103 3.33 -1.01 -19.31
CA GLY A 103 3.03 -0.13 -18.19
C GLY A 103 3.74 -0.57 -16.91
N VAL A 104 4.14 0.38 -16.08
CA VAL A 104 4.78 0.13 -14.78
C VAL A 104 4.00 0.82 -13.66
N VAL A 105 3.69 0.08 -12.57
CA VAL A 105 3.00 0.63 -11.40
C VAL A 105 4.00 0.98 -10.31
N VAL A 106 3.88 2.17 -9.74
CA VAL A 106 4.69 2.68 -8.64
C VAL A 106 3.86 2.75 -7.37
N HIS A 107 4.03 1.78 -6.47
CA HIS A 107 3.20 1.61 -5.27
C HIS A 107 3.67 2.36 -4.03
N ALA A 108 4.96 2.68 -3.95
CA ALA A 108 5.59 3.22 -2.75
C ALA A 108 6.33 4.52 -3.03
N GLU A 109 6.95 5.07 -2.01
CA GLU A 109 7.90 6.17 -2.18
C GLU A 109 9.00 5.77 -3.16
N HIS A 110 9.18 6.58 -4.20
CA HIS A 110 9.98 6.20 -5.36
C HIS A 110 11.42 6.73 -5.33
N PHE A 111 11.76 7.55 -4.32
CA PHE A 111 13.10 8.12 -4.15
C PHE A 111 13.40 8.38 -2.67
N SER A 112 14.65 8.64 -2.33
CA SER A 112 15.07 9.02 -0.98
C SER A 112 15.22 10.55 -0.90
N VAL A 113 14.35 11.21 -0.12
CA VAL A 113 14.41 12.67 0.10
C VAL A 113 15.76 13.08 0.70
N ASN A 114 16.25 12.32 1.68
CA ASN A 114 17.50 12.64 2.40
C ASN A 114 18.78 12.40 1.57
N GLN A 115 18.67 11.75 0.41
CA GLN A 115 19.79 11.41 -0.47
C GLN A 115 19.55 11.96 -1.89
N THR A 116 18.78 13.03 -1.98
CA THR A 116 18.48 13.73 -3.24
C THR A 116 18.86 15.19 -3.06
N ASP A 117 19.58 15.74 -4.04
CA ASP A 117 19.99 17.15 -4.08
C ASP A 117 19.70 17.76 -5.46
N ASP A 118 20.24 18.95 -5.73
CA ASP A 118 19.98 19.66 -6.97
C ASP A 118 20.49 18.94 -8.23
N ASN A 119 21.48 18.05 -8.10
CA ASN A 119 22.19 17.40 -9.21
C ASN A 119 21.97 15.89 -9.25
N TYR A 120 21.50 15.29 -8.17
CA TYR A 120 21.40 13.85 -8.02
C TYR A 120 20.13 13.43 -7.33
N ILE A 121 19.53 12.33 -7.78
CA ILE A 121 18.41 11.67 -7.13
C ILE A 121 18.76 10.21 -6.84
N LEU A 122 18.52 9.77 -5.61
CA LEU A 122 18.58 8.35 -5.28
C LEU A 122 17.18 7.76 -5.43
N TRP A 123 16.97 7.09 -6.55
CA TRP A 123 15.75 6.31 -6.76
C TRP A 123 15.66 5.14 -5.77
N ASN A 124 14.45 4.79 -5.39
CA ASN A 124 14.21 3.58 -4.63
C ASN A 124 14.60 2.36 -5.48
N ASN A 125 15.36 1.43 -4.90
CA ASN A 125 15.89 0.24 -5.59
C ASN A 125 14.83 -0.60 -6.29
N TYR A 126 13.57 -0.53 -5.83
CA TYR A 126 12.44 -1.23 -6.48
C TYR A 126 12.01 -0.59 -7.81
N TYR A 127 12.44 0.66 -8.11
CA TYR A 127 12.01 1.41 -9.30
C TYR A 127 13.16 1.93 -10.13
N GLU A 128 14.40 1.87 -9.62
CA GLU A 128 15.57 2.41 -10.30
C GLU A 128 15.74 1.86 -11.72
N TYR A 129 15.60 0.54 -11.89
CA TYR A 129 15.73 -0.09 -13.20
C TYR A 129 14.66 0.41 -14.20
N GLN A 130 13.42 0.56 -13.76
CA GLN A 130 12.32 1.03 -14.60
C GLN A 130 12.49 2.50 -14.96
N PHE A 131 12.96 3.32 -14.04
CA PHE A 131 13.17 4.75 -14.29
C PHE A 131 14.38 5.03 -15.18
N THR A 132 15.45 4.26 -15.02
CA THR A 132 16.63 4.37 -15.88
C THR A 132 16.42 3.80 -17.28
N ASN A 133 15.42 2.94 -17.47
CA ASN A 133 14.99 2.40 -18.76
C ASN A 133 13.59 2.91 -19.17
N ALA A 134 13.25 4.14 -18.80
CA ALA A 134 11.93 4.71 -19.06
C ALA A 134 11.60 4.86 -20.56
N ASP A 135 12.61 4.86 -21.44
CA ASP A 135 12.46 4.81 -22.90
C ASP A 135 11.79 3.53 -23.42
N LYS A 136 11.80 2.46 -22.62
CA LYS A 136 11.15 1.17 -22.93
C LYS A 136 9.75 1.04 -22.31
N VAL A 137 9.30 2.05 -21.57
CA VAL A 137 8.02 2.05 -20.85
C VAL A 137 7.05 2.98 -21.57
N ASP A 138 5.90 2.48 -22.00
CA ASP A 138 4.89 3.32 -22.66
C ASP A 138 4.20 4.26 -21.67
N PHE A 139 4.00 3.82 -20.41
CA PHE A 139 3.38 4.63 -19.36
C PHE A 139 3.69 4.13 -17.96
N PHE A 140 3.69 5.07 -17.01
CA PHE A 140 3.73 4.77 -15.58
C PHE A 140 2.35 5.00 -14.94
N ILE A 141 2.06 4.25 -13.89
CA ILE A 141 0.88 4.41 -13.06
C ILE A 141 1.32 4.70 -11.63
N VAL A 142 0.82 5.76 -11.05
CA VAL A 142 1.02 6.14 -9.65
C VAL A 142 -0.31 6.20 -8.91
N ALA A 143 -0.28 6.10 -7.59
CA ALA A 143 -1.49 6.00 -6.80
C ALA A 143 -2.18 7.36 -6.53
N THR A 144 -1.44 8.48 -6.60
CA THR A 144 -1.93 9.81 -6.23
C THR A 144 -1.45 10.88 -7.21
N ASP A 145 -2.22 11.96 -7.37
CA ASP A 145 -1.81 13.09 -8.19
C ASP A 145 -0.54 13.74 -7.66
N ARG A 146 -0.37 13.78 -6.33
CA ARG A 146 0.84 14.31 -5.74
C ARG A 146 2.09 13.53 -6.11
N GLN A 147 1.99 12.19 -6.17
CA GLN A 147 3.09 11.34 -6.63
C GLN A 147 3.39 11.57 -8.11
N LYS A 148 2.34 11.74 -8.93
CA LYS A 148 2.48 12.08 -10.36
C LYS A 148 3.24 13.40 -10.55
N GLU A 149 2.84 14.47 -9.86
CA GLU A 149 3.50 15.78 -9.94
C GLU A 149 4.99 15.67 -9.62
N ILE A 150 5.33 15.07 -8.47
CA ILE A 150 6.71 14.93 -8.01
C ILE A 150 7.52 14.06 -8.98
N LEU A 151 7.00 12.90 -9.38
CA LEU A 151 7.71 12.00 -10.29
C LEU A 151 7.94 12.64 -11.67
N GLN A 152 6.94 13.37 -12.21
CA GLN A 152 7.07 14.05 -13.48
C GLN A 152 8.15 15.14 -13.43
N GLU A 153 8.19 15.95 -12.35
CA GLU A 153 9.22 16.95 -12.13
C GLU A 153 10.61 16.31 -12.03
N GLN A 154 10.72 15.22 -11.30
CA GLN A 154 11.97 14.50 -11.12
C GLN A 154 12.48 13.88 -12.42
N PHE A 155 11.64 13.31 -13.25
CA PHE A 155 12.02 12.85 -14.58
C PHE A 155 12.63 13.99 -15.42
N ARG A 156 11.98 15.16 -15.45
CA ARG A 156 12.47 16.32 -16.18
C ARG A 156 13.79 16.87 -15.64
N ARG A 157 13.98 16.78 -14.33
CA ARG A 157 15.17 17.36 -13.67
C ARG A 157 16.39 16.44 -13.73
N TYR A 158 16.19 15.14 -13.49
CA TYR A 158 17.31 14.20 -13.29
C TYR A 158 17.52 13.22 -14.45
N THR A 159 16.64 13.22 -15.42
CA THR A 159 16.74 12.33 -16.60
C THR A 159 16.46 13.10 -17.88
N ASN A 160 16.69 12.43 -19.03
CA ASN A 160 16.30 12.97 -20.34
C ASN A 160 14.94 12.41 -20.81
N HIS A 161 14.12 11.86 -19.88
CA HIS A 161 12.84 11.26 -20.19
C HIS A 161 11.67 12.13 -19.69
N ASP A 162 10.58 12.14 -20.44
CA ASP A 162 9.30 12.76 -20.03
C ASP A 162 8.17 11.74 -20.29
N PRO A 163 8.10 10.67 -19.49
CA PRO A 163 7.16 9.58 -19.72
C PRO A 163 5.71 10.01 -19.43
N LYS A 164 4.75 9.32 -20.05
CA LYS A 164 3.34 9.44 -19.66
C LYS A 164 3.13 8.85 -18.27
N ILE A 165 2.53 9.62 -17.37
CA ILE A 165 2.22 9.17 -16.00
C ILE A 165 0.72 9.34 -15.76
N TYR A 166 0.06 8.25 -15.37
CA TYR A 166 -1.36 8.22 -15.02
C TYR A 166 -1.54 8.08 -13.52
N THR A 167 -2.56 8.75 -12.99
CA THR A 167 -2.98 8.56 -11.59
C THR A 167 -4.14 7.56 -11.55
N ILE A 168 -3.92 6.40 -10.95
CA ILE A 168 -4.97 5.42 -10.67
C ILE A 168 -4.77 4.91 -9.26
N PRO A 169 -5.74 5.12 -8.34
CA PRO A 169 -5.65 4.64 -6.97
C PRO A 169 -5.42 3.13 -6.88
N VAL A 170 -4.53 2.70 -5.97
CA VAL A 170 -4.21 1.27 -5.76
C VAL A 170 -5.30 0.52 -4.99
N GLY A 171 -6.27 1.25 -4.45
CA GLY A 171 -7.44 0.71 -3.76
C GLY A 171 -8.71 1.42 -4.18
N SER A 172 -9.86 0.87 -3.80
CA SER A 172 -11.15 1.49 -4.06
C SER A 172 -12.15 1.18 -2.95
N LEU A 173 -13.13 2.04 -2.79
CA LEU A 173 -14.26 1.89 -1.87
C LEU A 173 -15.45 1.30 -2.61
N PRO A 174 -16.04 0.16 -2.15
CA PRO A 174 -17.27 -0.34 -2.72
C PRO A 174 -18.40 0.69 -2.60
N GLU A 175 -18.50 1.32 -1.43
CA GLU A 175 -19.50 2.32 -1.05
C GLU A 175 -18.98 3.24 0.05
N LEU A 176 -19.71 4.31 0.35
CA LEU A 176 -19.50 5.16 1.53
C LEU A 176 -20.21 4.56 2.73
N VAL A 177 -19.54 4.51 3.88
CA VAL A 177 -20.02 3.79 5.07
C VAL A 177 -20.45 4.74 6.18
N GLY A 178 -21.59 4.49 6.80
CA GLY A 178 -22.00 5.13 8.06
C GLY A 178 -22.45 6.59 7.95
N GLN A 179 -22.98 7.01 6.81
CA GLN A 179 -23.46 8.40 6.60
C GLN A 179 -24.53 8.81 7.62
N ASP A 180 -25.45 7.90 7.96
CA ASP A 180 -26.57 8.15 8.88
C ASP A 180 -26.41 7.47 10.24
N LYS A 181 -25.22 6.91 10.53
CA LYS A 181 -24.97 6.22 11.82
C LYS A 181 -24.50 7.22 12.89
N PRO A 182 -25.06 7.14 14.13
CA PRO A 182 -24.53 7.91 15.25
C PRO A 182 -23.10 7.45 15.58
N ARG A 183 -22.26 8.38 15.97
CA ARG A 183 -20.87 8.11 16.35
C ARG A 183 -20.70 8.26 17.85
N LYS A 184 -19.73 7.54 18.39
CA LYS A 184 -19.33 7.68 19.79
C LYS A 184 -18.67 9.06 19.97
N PRO A 185 -19.22 9.95 20.82
CA PRO A 185 -18.64 11.26 21.03
C PRO A 185 -17.20 11.15 21.57
N PHE A 186 -16.35 12.12 21.23
CA PHE A 186 -14.97 12.22 21.68
C PHE A 186 -14.13 10.97 21.39
N SER A 187 -14.43 10.24 20.31
CA SER A 187 -13.74 9.01 19.96
C SER A 187 -12.80 9.17 18.77
N MET A 188 -11.58 8.71 18.96
CA MET A 188 -10.54 8.72 17.93
C MET A 188 -10.11 7.29 17.62
N ILE A 189 -9.68 7.07 16.39
CA ILE A 189 -9.17 5.78 15.90
C ILE A 189 -7.89 5.99 15.10
N THR A 190 -6.99 5.01 15.17
CA THR A 190 -5.94 4.78 14.18
C THR A 190 -5.91 3.30 13.79
N ALA A 191 -5.53 3.02 12.56
CA ALA A 191 -5.41 1.66 12.07
C ALA A 191 -4.19 1.51 11.16
N SER A 192 -3.24 0.67 11.56
CA SER A 192 -2.04 0.40 10.78
C SER A 192 -1.31 -0.84 11.32
N ARG A 193 -0.26 -1.27 10.61
CA ARG A 193 0.76 -2.11 11.25
C ARG A 193 1.37 -1.35 12.42
N LEU A 194 1.55 -1.99 13.57
CA LEU A 194 2.23 -1.38 14.71
C LEU A 194 3.76 -1.47 14.51
N ALA A 195 4.25 -0.73 13.53
CA ALA A 195 5.65 -0.67 13.12
C ALA A 195 6.23 0.71 13.44
N GLN A 196 7.56 0.79 13.54
CA GLN A 196 8.25 2.00 13.98
C GLN A 196 7.94 3.22 13.10
N GLU A 197 7.88 3.02 11.77
CA GLU A 197 7.59 4.06 10.78
C GLU A 197 6.17 4.65 10.86
N LYS A 198 5.27 4.02 11.62
CA LYS A 198 3.90 4.51 11.87
C LYS A 198 3.80 5.43 13.08
N HIS A 199 4.82 5.46 13.91
CA HIS A 199 4.96 6.37 15.07
C HIS A 199 3.71 6.47 15.96
N ILE A 200 3.02 5.34 16.20
CA ILE A 200 1.81 5.31 17.03
C ILE A 200 2.10 5.74 18.46
N ASP A 201 3.33 5.55 18.95
CA ASP A 201 3.77 6.04 20.25
C ASP A 201 3.69 7.57 20.38
N TRP A 202 3.85 8.33 19.32
CA TRP A 202 3.65 9.78 19.33
C TRP A 202 2.17 10.14 19.53
N LEU A 203 1.27 9.41 18.85
CA LEU A 203 -0.18 9.60 19.01
C LEU A 203 -0.63 9.25 20.43
N VAL A 204 -0.14 8.14 20.99
CA VAL A 204 -0.43 7.74 22.38
C VAL A 204 -0.03 8.85 23.37
N ARG A 205 1.20 9.39 23.23
CA ARG A 205 1.69 10.50 24.08
C ARG A 205 0.84 11.75 23.89
N ALA A 206 0.47 12.10 22.67
CA ALA A 206 -0.37 13.26 22.41
C ALA A 206 -1.75 13.12 23.05
N VAL A 207 -2.38 11.94 22.94
CA VAL A 207 -3.70 11.68 23.55
C VAL A 207 -3.65 11.70 25.07
N ILE A 208 -2.57 11.22 25.69
CA ILE A 208 -2.35 11.38 27.14
C ILE A 208 -2.37 12.86 27.55
N GLU A 209 -1.74 13.73 26.77
CA GLU A 209 -1.77 15.17 27.05
C GLU A 209 -3.12 15.82 26.71
N VAL A 210 -3.82 15.35 25.68
CA VAL A 210 -5.20 15.81 25.35
C VAL A 210 -6.17 15.48 26.46
N HIS A 211 -6.10 14.28 27.04
CA HIS A 211 -7.01 13.83 28.09
C HIS A 211 -7.01 14.74 29.33
N LYS A 212 -5.90 15.45 29.62
CA LYS A 212 -5.83 16.44 30.70
C LYS A 212 -6.73 17.65 30.44
N THR A 213 -7.07 17.94 29.17
CA THR A 213 -7.91 19.06 28.74
C THR A 213 -9.32 18.61 28.38
N LEU A 214 -9.43 17.46 27.72
CA LEU A 214 -10.66 16.83 27.24
C LEU A 214 -10.79 15.43 27.89
N PRO A 215 -11.30 15.31 29.12
CA PRO A 215 -11.30 14.05 29.89
C PRO A 215 -12.18 12.95 29.30
N ASP A 216 -13.14 13.29 28.43
CA ASP A 216 -14.03 12.31 27.77
C ASP A 216 -13.42 11.67 26.53
N ILE A 217 -12.21 12.10 26.09
CA ILE A 217 -11.58 11.59 24.88
C ILE A 217 -11.21 10.10 25.00
N THR A 218 -11.43 9.35 23.95
CA THR A 218 -11.01 7.95 23.85
C THR A 218 -10.24 7.69 22.56
N PHE A 219 -9.28 6.78 22.60
CA PHE A 219 -8.44 6.44 21.45
C PHE A 219 -8.27 4.94 21.30
N ASP A 220 -8.75 4.39 20.22
CA ASP A 220 -8.64 2.98 19.89
C ASP A 220 -7.63 2.75 18.76
N ILE A 221 -6.70 1.82 18.99
CA ILE A 221 -5.58 1.52 18.11
C ILE A 221 -5.78 0.12 17.55
N TYR A 222 -6.04 0.04 16.24
CA TYR A 222 -6.22 -1.22 15.51
C TYR A 222 -4.95 -1.61 14.76
N GLY A 223 -4.60 -2.88 14.86
CA GLY A 223 -3.45 -3.46 14.19
C GLY A 223 -2.59 -4.32 15.10
N SER A 224 -1.52 -4.83 14.55
CA SER A 224 -0.52 -5.62 15.26
C SER A 224 0.88 -5.35 14.72
N GLY A 225 1.91 -5.61 15.50
CA GLY A 225 3.29 -5.42 15.06
C GLY A 225 4.31 -5.32 16.18
N SER A 226 5.54 -5.02 15.83
CA SER A 226 6.68 -5.00 16.75
C SER A 226 6.59 -3.95 17.86
N MET A 227 5.76 -2.91 17.67
CA MET A 227 5.61 -1.83 18.66
C MET A 227 4.57 -2.13 19.75
N ASP A 228 3.80 -3.25 19.67
CA ASP A 228 2.73 -3.57 20.63
C ASP A 228 3.21 -3.50 22.09
N ALA A 229 4.32 -4.15 22.43
CA ALA A 229 4.85 -4.17 23.79
C ALA A 229 5.22 -2.76 24.31
N LYS A 230 5.87 -1.95 23.45
CA LYS A 230 6.25 -0.56 23.80
C LYS A 230 5.01 0.32 24.01
N LEU A 231 3.98 0.16 23.18
CA LEU A 231 2.74 0.92 23.32
C LEU A 231 2.02 0.57 24.64
N ARG A 232 1.96 -0.72 25.00
CA ARG A 232 1.40 -1.17 26.28
C ARG A 232 2.16 -0.57 27.47
N GLU A 233 3.49 -0.57 27.42
CA GLU A 233 4.33 0.03 28.46
C GLU A 233 3.97 1.52 28.66
N ILE A 234 3.93 2.32 27.61
CA ILE A 234 3.58 3.74 27.67
C ILE A 234 2.18 3.95 28.28
N ILE A 235 1.19 3.15 27.83
CA ILE A 235 -0.21 3.24 28.31
C ILE A 235 -0.29 2.91 29.81
N VAL A 236 0.41 1.87 30.27
CA VAL A 236 0.43 1.45 31.68
C VAL A 236 1.13 2.47 32.55
N GLU A 237 2.32 2.96 32.14
CA GLU A 237 3.07 3.98 32.88
C GLU A 237 2.26 5.28 33.08
N ALA A 238 1.49 5.67 32.05
CA ALA A 238 0.63 6.84 32.11
C ALA A 238 -0.74 6.59 32.77
N GLN A 239 -1.04 5.36 33.18
CA GLN A 239 -2.36 4.93 33.68
C GLN A 239 -3.51 5.28 32.72
N ALA A 240 -3.25 5.16 31.41
CA ALA A 240 -4.14 5.60 30.33
C ALA A 240 -5.06 4.49 29.79
N GLY A 241 -5.07 3.30 30.39
CA GLY A 241 -5.79 2.11 29.89
C GLY A 241 -7.31 2.25 29.81
N ASP A 242 -7.91 3.18 30.55
CA ASP A 242 -9.35 3.41 30.53
C ASP A 242 -9.81 4.14 29.26
N TYR A 243 -8.92 4.93 28.62
CA TYR A 243 -9.25 5.75 27.46
C TYR A 243 -8.36 5.50 26.22
N ILE A 244 -7.24 4.77 26.34
CA ILE A 244 -6.40 4.33 25.21
C ILE A 244 -6.34 2.80 25.18
N ARG A 245 -6.79 2.19 24.06
CA ARG A 245 -6.92 0.74 23.95
C ARG A 245 -6.23 0.19 22.71
N LEU A 246 -5.46 -0.89 22.88
CA LEU A 246 -4.93 -1.69 21.77
C LEU A 246 -5.94 -2.78 21.43
N MET A 247 -6.61 -2.64 20.29
CA MET A 247 -7.72 -3.48 19.86
C MET A 247 -7.29 -4.73 19.09
N GLY A 248 -5.99 -4.79 18.69
CA GLY A 248 -5.49 -5.87 17.85
C GLY A 248 -5.93 -5.74 16.38
N HIS A 249 -5.73 -6.82 15.61
CA HIS A 249 -6.13 -6.87 14.22
C HIS A 249 -7.61 -7.21 14.09
N ALA A 250 -8.36 -6.45 13.28
CA ALA A 250 -9.78 -6.64 13.03
C ALA A 250 -10.15 -6.25 11.59
N ASP A 251 -11.28 -6.74 11.11
CA ASP A 251 -11.93 -6.20 9.93
C ASP A 251 -12.57 -4.84 10.30
N LEU A 252 -12.14 -3.79 9.61
CA LEU A 252 -12.50 -2.41 9.94
C LEU A 252 -13.66 -1.87 9.12
N THR A 253 -14.26 -2.65 8.24
CA THR A 253 -15.30 -2.23 7.29
C THR A 253 -16.42 -1.42 7.95
N ASP A 254 -16.95 -1.89 9.09
CA ASP A 254 -17.99 -1.20 9.84
C ASP A 254 -17.48 -0.46 11.10
N ILE A 255 -16.21 -0.57 11.41
CA ILE A 255 -15.63 -0.05 12.64
C ILE A 255 -15.37 1.46 12.54
N TYR A 256 -14.76 1.92 11.46
CA TYR A 256 -14.45 3.35 11.27
C TYR A 256 -15.67 4.26 11.49
N SER A 257 -16.84 3.84 11.01
CA SER A 257 -18.09 4.62 11.12
C SER A 257 -18.60 4.84 12.55
N GLN A 258 -17.96 4.20 13.55
CA GLN A 258 -18.31 4.36 14.97
C GLN A 258 -17.56 5.50 15.65
N TYR A 259 -16.47 6.01 15.01
CA TYR A 259 -15.57 7.01 15.55
C TYR A 259 -15.78 8.39 14.92
N GLU A 260 -15.28 9.43 15.58
CA GLU A 260 -15.38 10.81 15.09
C GLU A 260 -14.15 11.27 14.31
N VAL A 261 -12.94 10.83 14.69
CA VAL A 261 -11.67 11.34 14.13
C VAL A 261 -10.69 10.21 13.88
N TYR A 262 -9.96 10.27 12.78
CA TYR A 262 -8.84 9.39 12.48
C TYR A 262 -7.50 10.10 12.69
N LEU A 263 -6.57 9.45 13.37
CA LEU A 263 -5.22 9.96 13.59
C LEU A 263 -4.19 9.12 12.83
N THR A 264 -3.20 9.78 12.21
CA THR A 264 -2.03 9.12 11.63
C THR A 264 -0.77 9.90 11.97
N ALA A 265 0.33 9.19 12.29
CA ALA A 265 1.63 9.80 12.53
C ALA A 265 2.72 9.24 11.60
N SER A 266 2.30 8.62 10.48
CA SER A 266 3.24 8.17 9.45
C SER A 266 4.02 9.35 8.88
N THR A 267 5.35 9.24 8.86
CA THR A 267 6.24 10.25 8.25
C THR A 267 6.47 10.00 6.75
N SER A 268 5.96 8.90 6.22
CA SER A 268 5.88 8.56 4.81
C SER A 268 4.68 7.65 4.57
N GLU A 269 3.88 7.96 3.56
CA GLU A 269 2.70 7.17 3.20
C GLU A 269 2.49 7.17 1.69
N GLY A 270 2.77 6.04 1.04
CA GLY A 270 2.67 5.90 -0.41
C GLY A 270 1.25 6.19 -0.93
N PHE A 271 0.25 5.52 -0.38
CA PHE A 271 -1.17 5.79 -0.67
C PHE A 271 -2.00 5.88 0.61
N GLY A 272 -1.94 4.85 1.48
CA GLY A 272 -2.68 4.80 2.72
C GLY A 272 -4.09 4.24 2.52
N LEU A 273 -4.22 2.93 2.36
CA LEU A 273 -5.54 2.27 2.26
C LEU A 273 -6.42 2.57 3.47
N THR A 274 -5.84 2.58 4.67
CA THR A 274 -6.57 2.93 5.89
C THR A 274 -7.02 4.40 5.94
N LEU A 275 -6.26 5.30 5.31
CA LEU A 275 -6.67 6.70 5.14
C LEU A 275 -7.87 6.79 4.17
N MET A 276 -7.82 6.06 3.05
CA MET A 276 -8.95 5.96 2.10
C MET A 276 -10.21 5.40 2.77
N GLU A 277 -10.08 4.32 3.55
CA GLU A 277 -11.18 3.72 4.28
C GLU A 277 -11.76 4.68 5.33
N ALA A 278 -10.91 5.43 6.03
CA ALA A 278 -11.33 6.42 7.01
C ALA A 278 -12.12 7.58 6.36
N VAL A 279 -11.66 8.17 5.25
CA VAL A 279 -12.46 9.19 4.53
C VAL A 279 -13.73 8.60 3.93
N GLY A 280 -13.70 7.34 3.47
CA GLY A 280 -14.87 6.58 2.99
C GLY A 280 -15.93 6.37 4.06
N SER A 281 -15.51 6.40 5.31
CA SER A 281 -16.37 6.36 6.50
C SER A 281 -16.64 7.76 7.08
N GLY A 282 -16.26 8.82 6.38
CA GLY A 282 -16.52 10.21 6.77
C GLY A 282 -15.72 10.68 7.98
N LEU A 283 -14.54 10.16 8.24
CA LEU A 283 -13.72 10.62 9.37
C LEU A 283 -12.92 11.89 8.99
N PRO A 284 -13.05 12.98 9.72
CA PRO A 284 -12.01 14.01 9.78
C PRO A 284 -10.68 13.41 10.21
N MET A 285 -9.57 13.97 9.74
CA MET A 285 -8.26 13.37 9.94
C MET A 285 -7.22 14.36 10.42
N ILE A 286 -6.30 13.91 11.28
CA ILE A 286 -5.12 14.68 11.67
C ILE A 286 -3.88 13.83 11.35
N GLY A 287 -2.94 14.41 10.60
CA GLY A 287 -1.70 13.75 10.20
C GLY A 287 -0.62 14.72 9.78
N PHE A 288 0.59 14.23 9.54
CA PHE A 288 1.68 15.06 9.05
C PHE A 288 1.47 15.49 7.59
N ASP A 289 1.97 16.68 7.25
CA ASP A 289 2.06 17.19 5.88
C ASP A 289 3.21 16.48 5.15
N VAL A 290 2.98 15.25 4.77
CA VAL A 290 3.94 14.42 4.03
C VAL A 290 3.31 13.84 2.77
N PRO A 291 4.07 13.71 1.67
CA PRO A 291 3.60 13.01 0.48
C PRO A 291 3.49 11.51 0.77
N TYR A 292 2.63 10.76 0.12
CA TYR A 292 1.65 11.20 -0.88
C TYR A 292 0.23 11.04 -0.35
N GLY A 293 0.00 9.98 0.45
CA GLY A 293 -1.32 9.59 1.00
C GLY A 293 -1.89 10.66 1.93
N ASN A 294 -1.10 11.17 2.87
CA ASN A 294 -1.59 12.20 3.80
C ASN A 294 -2.11 13.41 3.04
N GLN A 295 -1.33 13.98 2.12
CA GLN A 295 -1.75 15.13 1.29
C GLN A 295 -2.91 14.81 0.34
N THR A 296 -3.13 13.52 0.02
CA THR A 296 -4.26 13.07 -0.79
C THR A 296 -5.55 13.06 0.02
N PHE A 297 -5.52 12.49 1.22
CA PHE A 297 -6.73 12.22 2.02
C PHE A 297 -7.01 13.27 3.10
N ILE A 298 -6.05 14.13 3.44
CA ILE A 298 -6.24 15.24 4.37
C ILE A 298 -6.16 16.55 3.60
N LYS A 299 -7.23 17.29 3.59
CA LYS A 299 -7.28 18.66 3.04
C LYS A 299 -7.32 19.63 4.21
N ASP A 300 -6.18 20.30 4.46
CA ASP A 300 -5.98 21.15 5.62
C ASP A 300 -7.08 22.18 5.80
N GLY A 301 -7.65 22.25 7.00
CA GLY A 301 -8.80 23.10 7.34
C GLY A 301 -10.14 22.66 6.73
N ALA A 302 -10.18 21.71 5.80
CA ALA A 302 -11.42 21.27 5.15
C ALA A 302 -12.00 19.99 5.76
N ASN A 303 -11.22 18.90 5.79
CA ASN A 303 -11.61 17.65 6.42
C ASN A 303 -10.64 17.19 7.51
N GLY A 304 -9.82 18.08 8.04
CA GLY A 304 -8.86 17.80 9.08
C GLY A 304 -7.69 18.76 9.09
N TYR A 305 -6.57 18.34 9.67
CA TYR A 305 -5.37 19.16 9.77
C TYR A 305 -4.13 18.42 9.31
N LEU A 306 -3.30 19.09 8.50
CA LEU A 306 -1.95 18.68 8.14
C LEU A 306 -0.95 19.39 9.06
N LEU A 307 -0.14 18.62 9.76
CA LEU A 307 0.84 19.13 10.73
C LEU A 307 2.24 19.09 10.12
N PRO A 308 3.08 20.12 10.34
CA PRO A 308 4.47 20.05 9.91
C PRO A 308 5.21 18.95 10.67
N VAL A 309 6.09 18.23 9.99
CA VAL A 309 7.01 17.30 10.64
C VAL A 309 8.07 18.09 11.38
N ALA A 310 8.20 17.87 12.69
CA ALA A 310 9.23 18.55 13.48
C ALA A 310 10.63 18.13 13.04
N GLU A 311 11.54 19.07 12.94
CA GLU A 311 12.96 18.79 12.68
C GLU A 311 13.50 17.79 13.70
N ASN A 312 14.32 16.86 13.24
CA ASN A 312 14.91 15.79 14.05
C ASN A 312 13.89 14.97 14.87
N HIS A 313 12.62 15.00 14.51
CA HIS A 313 11.53 14.24 15.14
C HIS A 313 11.47 14.43 16.66
N VAL A 314 11.60 15.66 17.15
CA VAL A 314 11.55 15.98 18.58
C VAL A 314 10.17 15.64 19.13
N VAL A 315 10.10 14.59 19.95
CA VAL A 315 8.85 13.96 20.43
C VAL A 315 7.94 14.96 21.16
N ASP A 316 8.50 15.83 21.99
CA ASP A 316 7.70 16.81 22.75
C ASP A 316 7.04 17.85 21.82
N VAL A 317 7.74 18.27 20.76
CA VAL A 317 7.19 19.19 19.75
C VAL A 317 6.06 18.52 18.98
N ILE A 318 6.26 17.27 18.58
CA ILE A 318 5.26 16.45 17.87
C ILE A 318 4.05 16.24 18.78
N THR A 319 4.26 15.80 20.01
CA THR A 319 3.20 15.57 21.00
C THR A 319 2.35 16.83 21.20
N LYS A 320 3.00 17.97 21.33
CA LYS A 320 2.32 19.27 21.47
C LYS A 320 1.52 19.63 20.22
N SER A 321 2.09 19.43 19.04
CA SER A 321 1.42 19.74 17.75
C SER A 321 0.14 18.93 17.57
N TYR A 322 0.18 17.59 17.84
CA TYR A 322 -1.02 16.76 17.80
C TYR A 322 -2.03 17.15 18.88
N LYS A 323 -1.56 17.40 20.12
CA LYS A 323 -2.43 17.86 21.19
C LYS A 323 -3.20 19.12 20.78
N ASP A 324 -2.49 20.14 20.33
CA ASP A 324 -3.08 21.43 19.96
C ASP A 324 -4.08 21.25 18.80
N ALA A 325 -3.78 20.44 17.80
CA ALA A 325 -4.67 20.14 16.69
C ALA A 325 -5.92 19.35 17.10
N ILE A 326 -5.80 18.37 17.99
CA ILE A 326 -6.94 17.59 18.48
C ILE A 326 -7.85 18.48 19.33
N VAL A 327 -7.29 19.28 20.27
CA VAL A 327 -8.08 20.20 21.09
C VAL A 327 -8.81 21.22 20.20
N ARG A 328 -8.09 21.84 19.25
CA ARG A 328 -8.69 22.77 18.30
C ARG A 328 -9.83 22.13 17.51
N LEU A 329 -9.69 20.89 17.07
CA LEU A 329 -10.72 20.19 16.31
C LEU A 329 -12.00 20.01 17.14
N TYR A 330 -11.90 19.64 18.40
CA TYR A 330 -13.07 19.43 19.25
C TYR A 330 -13.67 20.70 19.83
N GLU A 331 -12.86 21.74 20.09
CA GLU A 331 -13.36 23.01 20.66
C GLU A 331 -13.87 24.01 19.59
N GLU A 332 -13.18 24.08 18.47
CA GLU A 332 -13.41 25.10 17.43
C GLU A 332 -13.91 24.50 16.11
N GLY A 333 -13.63 23.18 15.88
CA GLY A 333 -13.92 22.51 14.63
C GLY A 333 -15.40 22.19 14.44
N ASN A 334 -15.86 22.30 13.21
CA ASN A 334 -17.15 21.76 12.81
C ASN A 334 -16.96 20.33 12.29
N ILE A 335 -16.91 19.36 13.22
CA ILE A 335 -16.69 17.94 12.91
C ILE A 335 -17.67 17.44 11.85
N GLU A 336 -18.94 17.87 11.92
CA GLU A 336 -19.96 17.44 10.94
C GLU A 336 -19.69 17.98 9.53
N ALA A 337 -19.30 19.25 9.42
CA ALA A 337 -18.89 19.80 8.13
C ALA A 337 -17.62 19.13 7.58
N MET A 338 -16.64 18.85 8.44
CA MET A 338 -15.42 18.12 8.07
C MET A 338 -15.73 16.68 7.64
N ARG A 339 -16.66 16.02 8.30
CA ARG A 339 -17.15 14.68 7.92
C ARG A 339 -17.74 14.69 6.51
N GLN A 340 -18.57 15.66 6.20
CA GLN A 340 -19.14 15.78 4.87
C GLN A 340 -18.03 15.98 3.81
N LYS A 341 -17.01 16.77 4.11
CA LYS A 341 -15.85 16.94 3.22
C LYS A 341 -15.04 15.66 3.01
N SER A 342 -14.90 14.83 4.05
CA SER A 342 -14.30 13.49 3.92
C SER A 342 -15.12 12.62 2.96
N TYR A 343 -16.43 12.56 3.10
CA TYR A 343 -17.30 11.84 2.16
C TYR A 343 -17.22 12.39 0.74
N ASP A 344 -17.18 13.70 0.56
CA ASP A 344 -17.08 14.31 -0.77
C ASP A 344 -15.76 13.93 -1.45
N LEU A 345 -14.66 13.94 -0.70
CA LEU A 345 -13.35 13.48 -1.17
C LEU A 345 -13.39 11.98 -1.54
N ALA A 346 -13.99 11.16 -0.69
CA ALA A 346 -14.06 9.70 -0.86
C ALA A 346 -14.80 9.26 -2.13
N LYS A 347 -15.72 10.06 -2.65
CA LYS A 347 -16.45 9.77 -3.91
C LYS A 347 -15.52 9.52 -5.10
N GLY A 348 -14.35 10.19 -5.13
CA GLY A 348 -13.33 10.00 -6.15
C GLY A 348 -12.66 8.62 -6.12
N PHE A 349 -12.76 7.92 -4.99
CA PHE A 349 -12.14 6.62 -4.76
C PHE A 349 -13.14 5.45 -4.79
N LEU A 350 -14.39 5.69 -5.19
CA LEU A 350 -15.38 4.63 -5.38
C LEU A 350 -14.91 3.65 -6.46
N THR A 351 -15.23 2.37 -6.30
CA THR A 351 -14.86 1.31 -7.24
C THR A 351 -15.30 1.61 -8.67
N SER A 352 -16.44 2.27 -8.85
CA SER A 352 -16.92 2.73 -10.16
C SER A 352 -15.98 3.74 -10.82
N GLN A 353 -15.41 4.69 -10.03
CA GLN A 353 -14.47 5.70 -10.52
C GLN A 353 -13.12 5.07 -10.87
N VAL A 354 -12.60 4.22 -10.00
CA VAL A 354 -11.32 3.53 -10.25
C VAL A 354 -11.42 2.61 -11.48
N LYS A 355 -12.53 1.87 -11.64
CA LYS A 355 -12.80 1.07 -12.85
C LYS A 355 -12.87 1.94 -14.10
N ALA A 356 -13.51 3.11 -14.05
CA ALA A 356 -13.58 4.04 -15.16
C ALA A 356 -12.19 4.55 -15.58
N ALA A 357 -11.33 4.90 -14.59
CA ALA A 357 -9.97 5.33 -14.84
C ALA A 357 -9.12 4.23 -15.51
N TRP A 358 -9.22 2.99 -15.04
CA TRP A 358 -8.56 1.85 -15.70
C TRP A 358 -9.06 1.62 -17.13
N LYS A 359 -10.38 1.70 -17.35
CA LYS A 359 -10.96 1.54 -18.69
C LYS A 359 -10.44 2.61 -19.64
N GLN A 360 -10.45 3.87 -19.20
CA GLN A 360 -9.95 4.99 -19.99
C GLN A 360 -8.47 4.81 -20.36
N LEU A 361 -7.62 4.44 -19.37
CA LEU A 361 -6.21 4.16 -19.62
C LEU A 361 -6.05 3.09 -20.71
N LEU A 362 -6.72 1.92 -20.55
CA LEU A 362 -6.57 0.81 -21.49
C LEU A 362 -7.08 1.15 -22.89
N GLU A 363 -8.11 1.99 -23.03
CA GLU A 363 -8.58 2.49 -24.31
C GLU A 363 -7.56 3.44 -24.96
N GLU A 364 -6.98 4.35 -24.17
CA GLU A 364 -5.99 5.32 -24.66
C GLU A 364 -4.68 4.66 -25.10
N VAL A 365 -4.16 3.70 -24.33
CA VAL A 365 -2.86 3.07 -24.66
C VAL A 365 -2.94 2.04 -25.79
N ARG A 366 -4.15 1.59 -26.15
CA ARG A 366 -4.39 0.67 -27.28
C ARG A 366 -4.71 1.40 -28.59
N SER A 367 -5.04 2.69 -28.50
CA SER A 367 -5.29 3.54 -29.69
C SER A 367 -3.97 4.03 -30.30
#